data_0fcdf7bfbaf6e57e27c13502ac4d150d
#
_entry.id   0fcdf7bfbaf6e57e27c13502ac4d150d
#
_cell.length_a   1.000
_cell.length_b   1.000
_cell.length_c   1.000
_cell.angle_alpha   90.00
_cell.angle_beta   90.00
_cell.angle_gamma   90.00
#
_symmetry.space_group_name_H-M   'P 1'
#
loop_
_entity.id
_entity.type
_entity.pdbx_description
1 polymer ?
#
loop_
_entity_poly.entity_id
_entity_poly.type
_entity_poly.pdbx_seq_one_letter_code
_entity_poly.pdbx_strand_id
1 'polypeptide(L)'
;MDEKYSALFTPWKIGNVEIKNRIVQCSMGGTSLFGWLEPCHFDKEAANFLLTRAKDGVGLVLPGMQCVRDTMGRRWLWQNKKMFKELADYMVEYHKTGSKLFIQLAAGFGRSMAVAPWMVTLNNNKVLGALAKPVIDVSYCCASASATPNRWQEDMLSRPMTVEEIHEMVDAFGKTAKLLREAGVDGVEIHAVHEGYLLDQFTMENWNWREDEYGGSFENRFRFPVEIVQCIKRYAGEDFPVSLRYSVKS
;
A
#
# COMPACT_ATOMS: atom_id res chain seq x y z
N MET A 1 31.91 -20.05 4.17
CA MET A 1 31.39 -18.66 4.13
C MET A 1 32.44 -17.76 4.70
N ASP A 2 32.76 -16.63 4.09
CA ASP A 2 33.71 -15.66 4.63
C ASP A 2 33.13 -15.10 5.94
N GLU A 3 33.91 -15.13 7.03
CA GLU A 3 33.52 -14.67 8.37
C GLU A 3 32.99 -13.22 8.36
N LYS A 4 33.51 -12.41 7.46
CA LYS A 4 33.07 -11.02 7.19
C LYS A 4 31.58 -10.89 6.92
N TYR A 5 30.91 -11.87 6.33
CA TYR A 5 29.51 -11.86 5.98
C TYR A 5 28.62 -12.68 6.90
N SER A 6 29.17 -13.26 7.95
CA SER A 6 28.44 -14.14 8.88
C SER A 6 27.21 -13.48 9.49
N ALA A 7 27.29 -12.18 9.81
CA ALA A 7 26.17 -11.40 10.37
C ALA A 7 24.94 -11.36 9.47
N LEU A 8 25.10 -11.40 8.12
CA LEU A 8 23.98 -11.42 7.18
C LEU A 8 23.11 -12.67 7.29
N PHE A 9 23.69 -13.76 7.80
CA PHE A 9 23.03 -15.07 7.90
C PHE A 9 22.51 -15.37 9.31
N THR A 10 22.53 -14.39 10.22
CA THR A 10 21.94 -14.53 11.54
C THR A 10 20.44 -14.25 11.49
N PRO A 11 19.61 -15.09 12.14
CA PRO A 11 18.17 -14.82 12.21
C PRO A 11 17.85 -13.55 13.02
N TRP A 12 16.69 -13.00 12.77
CA TRP A 12 16.15 -11.84 13.49
C TRP A 12 14.62 -11.89 13.51
N LYS A 13 13.96 -10.92 14.17
CA LYS A 13 12.51 -10.92 14.31
C LYS A 13 11.91 -9.58 13.97
N ILE A 14 10.72 -9.61 13.36
CA ILE A 14 9.78 -8.49 13.28
C ILE A 14 8.53 -8.91 14.02
N GLY A 15 8.25 -8.28 15.17
CA GLY A 15 7.20 -8.76 16.06
C GLY A 15 7.48 -10.20 16.52
N ASN A 16 6.51 -11.10 16.31
CA ASN A 16 6.61 -12.53 16.61
C ASN A 16 7.14 -13.38 15.44
N VAL A 17 7.34 -12.80 14.26
CA VAL A 17 7.81 -13.52 13.06
C VAL A 17 9.32 -13.57 13.01
N GLU A 18 9.88 -14.79 13.02
CA GLU A 18 11.29 -15.02 12.85
C GLU A 18 11.66 -15.09 11.36
N ILE A 19 12.72 -14.38 11.00
CA ILE A 19 13.26 -14.29 9.64
C ILE A 19 14.63 -14.94 9.66
N LYS A 20 14.84 -15.93 8.78
CA LYS A 20 16.02 -16.83 8.80
C LYS A 20 17.39 -16.15 8.60
N ASN A 21 17.41 -14.94 8.03
CA ASN A 21 18.63 -14.17 7.81
C ASN A 21 18.29 -12.68 7.59
N ARG A 22 19.30 -11.83 7.44
CA ARG A 22 19.17 -10.37 7.29
C ARG A 22 19.14 -9.88 5.84
N ILE A 23 18.92 -10.80 4.91
CA ILE A 23 18.80 -10.46 3.48
C ILE A 23 17.33 -10.20 3.18
N VAL A 24 17.04 -8.98 2.77
CA VAL A 24 15.68 -8.52 2.48
C VAL A 24 15.60 -8.05 1.03
N GLN A 25 14.64 -8.59 0.27
CA GLN A 25 14.24 -7.98 -0.98
C GLN A 25 13.20 -6.91 -0.71
N CYS A 26 13.59 -5.65 -0.85
CA CYS A 26 12.69 -4.51 -0.70
C CYS A 26 11.69 -4.44 -1.86
N SER A 27 10.56 -3.80 -1.58
CA SER A 27 9.49 -3.55 -2.56
C SER A 27 10.02 -2.77 -3.77
N MET A 28 9.69 -3.25 -4.97
CA MET A 28 10.02 -2.65 -6.26
C MET A 28 8.78 -2.56 -7.14
N GLY A 29 8.67 -1.50 -7.94
CA GLY A 29 7.65 -1.41 -8.99
C GLY A 29 7.71 -2.60 -9.94
N GLY A 30 6.56 -3.06 -10.42
CA GLY A 30 6.44 -4.21 -11.33
C GLY A 30 6.58 -5.59 -10.68
N THR A 31 6.70 -5.70 -9.36
CA THR A 31 6.74 -7.00 -8.66
C THR A 31 5.55 -7.20 -7.70
N SER A 32 4.46 -6.45 -7.89
CA SER A 32 3.23 -6.65 -7.11
C SER A 32 2.61 -8.01 -7.42
N LEU A 33 2.18 -8.71 -6.37
CA LEU A 33 1.43 -9.97 -6.52
C LEU A 33 0.00 -9.78 -7.03
N PHE A 34 -0.48 -8.52 -7.09
CA PHE A 34 -1.90 -8.23 -7.37
C PHE A 34 -2.11 -7.34 -8.60
N GLY A 35 -1.12 -7.26 -9.48
CA GLY A 35 -1.12 -6.38 -10.63
C GLY A 35 -0.64 -4.96 -10.29
N TRP A 36 -0.62 -4.07 -11.27
CA TRP A 36 -0.10 -2.71 -11.10
C TRP A 36 -1.13 -1.63 -11.43
N LEU A 37 -1.50 -1.50 -12.69
CA LEU A 37 -2.46 -0.49 -13.18
C LEU A 37 -3.75 -1.11 -13.73
N GLU A 38 -3.75 -2.39 -13.96
CA GLU A 38 -4.90 -3.20 -14.37
C GLU A 38 -5.77 -3.59 -13.18
N PRO A 39 -6.97 -4.12 -13.42
CA PRO A 39 -7.81 -4.66 -12.34
C PRO A 39 -7.07 -5.72 -11.52
N CYS A 40 -7.15 -5.61 -10.20
CA CYS A 40 -6.44 -6.50 -9.28
C CYS A 40 -6.73 -7.98 -9.57
N HIS A 41 -5.67 -8.76 -9.74
CA HIS A 41 -5.66 -10.20 -9.95
C HIS A 41 -4.41 -10.81 -9.31
N PHE A 42 -4.35 -12.13 -9.16
CA PHE A 42 -3.13 -12.78 -8.71
C PHE A 42 -2.15 -12.89 -9.90
N ASP A 43 -1.01 -12.19 -9.80
CA ASP A 43 0.02 -12.16 -10.84
C ASP A 43 0.98 -13.35 -10.68
N LYS A 44 0.84 -14.34 -11.56
CA LYS A 44 1.65 -15.57 -11.52
C LYS A 44 3.10 -15.35 -11.94
N GLU A 45 3.38 -14.36 -12.79
CA GLU A 45 4.75 -14.05 -13.21
C GLU A 45 5.51 -13.39 -12.06
N ALA A 46 4.91 -12.40 -11.42
CA ALA A 46 5.47 -11.79 -10.21
C ALA A 46 5.63 -12.84 -9.09
N ALA A 47 4.64 -13.71 -8.89
CA ALA A 47 4.71 -14.79 -7.90
C ALA A 47 5.89 -15.74 -8.15
N ASN A 48 6.11 -16.16 -9.38
CA ASN A 48 7.26 -17.01 -9.76
C ASN A 48 8.59 -16.30 -9.56
N PHE A 49 8.68 -15.02 -9.95
CA PHE A 49 9.87 -14.20 -9.72
C PHE A 49 10.22 -14.12 -8.22
N LEU A 50 9.25 -13.83 -7.37
CA LEU A 50 9.44 -13.71 -5.93
C LEU A 50 9.74 -15.07 -5.26
N LEU A 51 9.11 -16.16 -5.73
CA LEU A 51 9.39 -17.52 -5.25
C LEU A 51 10.84 -17.93 -5.56
N THR A 52 11.37 -17.55 -6.73
CA THR A 52 12.77 -17.80 -7.08
C THR A 52 13.71 -17.11 -6.08
N ARG A 53 13.47 -15.85 -5.72
CA ARG A 53 14.25 -15.12 -4.70
C ARG A 53 14.22 -15.81 -3.34
N ALA A 54 13.04 -16.29 -2.95
CA ALA A 54 12.90 -17.04 -1.70
C ALA A 54 13.68 -18.36 -1.71
N LYS A 55 13.64 -19.10 -2.84
CA LYS A 55 14.45 -20.33 -3.05
C LYS A 55 15.94 -20.06 -3.03
N ASP A 56 16.38 -18.90 -3.55
CA ASP A 56 17.77 -18.46 -3.57
C ASP A 56 18.26 -17.94 -2.21
N GLY A 57 17.44 -18.04 -1.16
CA GLY A 57 17.85 -17.83 0.21
C GLY A 57 17.52 -16.47 0.84
N VAL A 58 16.81 -15.58 0.15
CA VAL A 58 16.32 -14.32 0.75
C VAL A 58 15.46 -14.64 1.98
N GLY A 59 15.70 -13.93 3.10
CA GLY A 59 14.98 -14.18 4.35
C GLY A 59 13.58 -13.55 4.38
N LEU A 60 13.48 -12.32 3.90
CA LEU A 60 12.21 -11.57 3.81
C LEU A 60 12.05 -10.97 2.43
N VAL A 61 10.88 -11.13 1.84
CA VAL A 61 10.52 -10.54 0.56
C VAL A 61 9.33 -9.59 0.74
N LEU A 62 9.48 -8.39 0.19
CA LEU A 62 8.41 -7.39 0.05
C LEU A 62 8.12 -7.19 -1.44
N PRO A 63 7.00 -7.70 -1.96
CA PRO A 63 6.54 -7.43 -3.31
C PRO A 63 6.35 -5.94 -3.57
N GLY A 64 6.20 -5.55 -4.85
CA GLY A 64 5.79 -4.20 -5.21
C GLY A 64 4.51 -3.80 -4.48
N MET A 65 4.38 -2.51 -4.17
CA MET A 65 3.25 -2.00 -3.40
C MET A 65 1.91 -2.29 -4.07
N GLN A 66 0.89 -2.50 -3.25
CA GLN A 66 -0.49 -2.65 -3.67
C GLN A 66 -1.37 -1.61 -3.01
N CYS A 67 -2.09 -0.84 -3.79
CA CYS A 67 -3.12 0.04 -3.25
C CYS A 67 -4.28 -0.79 -2.71
N VAL A 68 -4.80 -0.45 -1.52
CA VAL A 68 -5.97 -1.14 -0.92
C VAL A 68 -7.27 -0.85 -1.68
N ARG A 69 -7.28 0.18 -2.52
CA ARG A 69 -8.29 0.42 -3.55
C ARG A 69 -7.61 0.39 -4.91
N ASP A 70 -8.24 -0.21 -5.93
CA ASP A 70 -7.63 -0.28 -7.25
C ASP A 70 -7.35 1.14 -7.81
N THR A 71 -6.37 1.24 -8.69
CA THR A 71 -5.92 2.53 -9.23
C THR A 71 -6.98 3.27 -10.03
N MET A 72 -8.02 2.58 -10.47
CA MET A 72 -9.18 3.18 -11.13
C MET A 72 -10.24 3.67 -10.11
N GLY A 73 -10.00 3.47 -8.81
CA GLY A 73 -10.85 3.93 -7.71
C GLY A 73 -12.19 3.21 -7.59
N ARG A 74 -12.33 2.01 -8.15
CA ARG A 74 -13.61 1.31 -8.26
C ARG A 74 -13.85 0.25 -7.20
N ARG A 75 -12.83 -0.55 -6.87
CA ARG A 75 -12.95 -1.71 -6.00
C ARG A 75 -11.91 -1.68 -4.91
N TRP A 76 -12.33 -2.11 -3.73
CA TRP A 76 -11.42 -2.39 -2.64
C TRP A 76 -10.75 -3.75 -2.84
N LEU A 77 -9.46 -3.85 -2.53
CA LEU A 77 -8.66 -5.06 -2.69
C LEU A 77 -9.30 -6.25 -1.96
N TRP A 78 -9.81 -6.05 -0.75
CA TRP A 78 -10.45 -7.07 0.08
C TRP A 78 -11.70 -7.71 -0.55
N GLN A 79 -12.30 -7.10 -1.58
CA GLN A 79 -13.47 -7.63 -2.28
C GLN A 79 -13.11 -8.76 -3.26
N ASN A 80 -11.84 -8.90 -3.66
CA ASN A 80 -11.40 -9.90 -4.63
C ASN A 80 -11.06 -11.24 -3.96
N LYS A 81 -12.07 -11.96 -3.51
CA LYS A 81 -11.90 -13.25 -2.79
C LYS A 81 -11.14 -14.31 -3.59
N LYS A 82 -11.29 -14.33 -4.93
CA LYS A 82 -10.59 -15.29 -5.79
C LYS A 82 -9.07 -15.07 -5.70
N MET A 83 -8.62 -13.84 -5.76
CA MET A 83 -7.21 -13.47 -5.66
C MET A 83 -6.59 -13.92 -4.33
N PHE A 84 -7.30 -13.74 -3.20
CA PHE A 84 -6.82 -14.20 -1.89
C PHE A 84 -6.74 -15.70 -1.79
N LYS A 85 -7.63 -16.46 -2.48
CA LYS A 85 -7.54 -17.92 -2.56
C LYS A 85 -6.29 -18.35 -3.33
N GLU A 86 -6.03 -17.73 -4.50
CA GLU A 86 -4.82 -18.00 -5.28
C GLU A 86 -3.54 -17.64 -4.50
N LEU A 87 -3.58 -16.56 -3.71
CA LEU A 87 -2.50 -16.20 -2.78
C LEU A 87 -2.29 -17.28 -1.71
N ALA A 88 -3.36 -17.80 -1.11
CA ALA A 88 -3.26 -18.85 -0.10
C ALA A 88 -2.59 -20.13 -0.66
N ASP A 89 -2.98 -20.55 -1.86
CA ASP A 89 -2.34 -21.67 -2.56
C ASP A 89 -0.84 -21.39 -2.81
N TYR A 90 -0.49 -20.20 -3.20
CA TYR A 90 0.89 -19.76 -3.39
C TYR A 90 1.69 -19.77 -2.08
N MET A 91 1.13 -19.30 -0.97
CA MET A 91 1.81 -19.22 0.32
C MET A 91 2.18 -20.60 0.86
N VAL A 92 1.43 -21.65 0.56
CA VAL A 92 1.79 -23.04 0.90
C VAL A 92 3.13 -23.44 0.27
N GLU A 93 3.34 -23.12 -1.01
CA GLU A 93 4.59 -23.40 -1.70
C GLU A 93 5.71 -22.45 -1.25
N TYR A 94 5.37 -21.18 -1.05
CA TYR A 94 6.32 -20.15 -0.64
C TYR A 94 6.99 -20.50 0.70
N HIS A 95 6.21 -20.92 1.70
CA HIS A 95 6.71 -21.26 3.04
C HIS A 95 7.66 -22.46 3.06
N LYS A 96 7.64 -23.35 2.05
CA LYS A 96 8.62 -24.45 1.92
C LYS A 96 10.06 -23.94 1.76
N THR A 97 10.24 -22.68 1.35
CA THR A 97 11.56 -22.04 1.22
C THR A 97 12.13 -21.57 2.57
N GLY A 98 11.31 -21.50 3.61
CA GLY A 98 11.64 -20.91 4.91
C GLY A 98 11.73 -19.38 4.89
N SER A 99 11.43 -18.73 3.77
CA SER A 99 11.39 -17.26 3.66
C SER A 99 10.06 -16.71 4.15
N LYS A 100 10.05 -15.42 4.52
CA LYS A 100 8.88 -14.68 4.94
C LYS A 100 8.42 -13.70 3.87
N LEU A 101 7.11 -13.49 3.77
CA LEU A 101 6.49 -12.58 2.83
C LEU A 101 5.66 -11.53 3.57
N PHE A 102 6.00 -10.25 3.37
CA PHE A 102 5.20 -9.12 3.85
C PHE A 102 4.64 -8.37 2.65
N ILE A 103 3.33 -8.18 2.59
CA ILE A 103 2.70 -7.42 1.50
C ILE A 103 2.77 -5.92 1.82
N GLN A 104 3.34 -5.14 0.90
CA GLN A 104 3.34 -3.68 1.01
C GLN A 104 2.01 -3.12 0.54
N LEU A 105 1.27 -2.47 1.46
CA LEU A 105 -0.03 -1.84 1.20
C LEU A 105 0.11 -0.32 1.13
N ALA A 106 -0.61 0.31 0.20
CA ALA A 106 -0.64 1.76 0.01
C ALA A 106 -2.07 2.29 0.01
N ALA A 107 -2.23 3.52 0.50
CA ALA A 107 -3.52 4.24 0.45
C ALA A 107 -3.81 4.82 -0.95
N GLY A 108 -2.81 4.92 -1.82
CA GLY A 108 -2.90 5.50 -3.15
C GLY A 108 -1.89 6.61 -3.37
N PHE A 109 -2.01 7.26 -4.52
CA PHE A 109 -1.03 8.25 -4.97
C PHE A 109 -1.43 9.69 -4.59
N GLY A 110 -2.72 9.95 -4.37
CA GLY A 110 -3.22 11.29 -4.13
C GLY A 110 -2.85 12.25 -5.25
N ARG A 111 -2.39 13.46 -4.93
CA ARG A 111 -1.94 14.46 -5.92
C ARG A 111 -0.76 13.98 -6.78
N SER A 112 -0.08 12.93 -6.39
CA SER A 112 1.05 12.36 -7.15
C SER A 112 0.63 11.29 -8.16
N MET A 113 -0.68 11.04 -8.31
CA MET A 113 -1.19 10.17 -9.36
C MET A 113 -0.77 10.70 -10.74
N ALA A 114 -0.13 9.85 -11.53
CA ALA A 114 0.16 10.17 -12.92
C ALA A 114 -1.15 10.22 -13.72
N VAL A 115 -1.42 11.36 -14.34
CA VAL A 115 -2.69 11.59 -15.05
C VAL A 115 -2.42 11.91 -16.52
N ALA A 116 -3.25 11.33 -17.39
CA ALA A 116 -3.26 11.66 -18.81
C ALA A 116 -4.14 12.90 -19.06
N PRO A 117 -3.96 13.64 -20.18
CA PRO A 117 -4.73 14.84 -20.49
C PRO A 117 -6.26 14.66 -20.44
N TRP A 118 -6.78 13.50 -20.86
CA TRP A 118 -8.22 13.20 -20.78
C TRP A 118 -8.71 13.09 -19.33
N MET A 119 -7.88 12.68 -18.39
CA MET A 119 -8.22 12.63 -16.95
C MET A 119 -8.36 14.05 -16.38
N VAL A 120 -7.54 14.99 -16.83
CA VAL A 120 -7.66 16.42 -16.48
C VAL A 120 -9.02 16.95 -16.93
N THR A 121 -9.44 16.63 -18.16
CA THR A 121 -10.76 17.01 -18.69
C THR A 121 -11.89 16.42 -17.83
N LEU A 122 -11.80 15.15 -17.43
CA LEU A 122 -12.81 14.52 -16.56
C LEU A 122 -12.84 15.15 -15.16
N ASN A 123 -11.69 15.50 -14.59
CA ASN A 123 -11.62 16.14 -13.28
C ASN A 123 -12.21 17.55 -13.29
N ASN A 124 -11.91 18.33 -14.33
CA ASN A 124 -12.30 19.74 -14.41
C ASN A 124 -13.74 19.94 -14.92
N ASN A 125 -14.34 18.90 -15.52
CA ASN A 125 -15.73 18.94 -16.00
C ASN A 125 -16.61 18.02 -15.14
N LYS A 126 -17.41 18.62 -14.25
CA LYS A 126 -18.27 17.89 -13.30
C LYS A 126 -19.26 16.91 -13.98
N VAL A 127 -19.77 17.26 -15.18
CA VAL A 127 -20.72 16.40 -15.91
C VAL A 127 -19.99 15.19 -16.49
N LEU A 128 -18.89 15.41 -17.19
CA LEU A 128 -18.08 14.32 -17.75
C LEU A 128 -17.50 13.42 -16.66
N GLY A 129 -17.03 14.01 -15.56
CA GLY A 129 -16.54 13.27 -14.40
C GLY A 129 -17.62 12.37 -13.79
N ALA A 130 -18.85 12.89 -13.62
CA ALA A 130 -19.96 12.09 -13.10
C ALA A 130 -20.34 10.93 -14.03
N LEU A 131 -20.34 11.16 -15.35
CA LEU A 131 -20.62 10.12 -16.34
C LEU A 131 -19.50 9.04 -16.39
N ALA A 132 -18.24 9.44 -16.21
CA ALA A 132 -17.10 8.53 -16.20
C ALA A 132 -16.97 7.73 -14.89
N LYS A 133 -17.54 8.20 -13.78
CA LYS A 133 -17.38 7.64 -12.43
C LYS A 133 -17.63 6.12 -12.33
N PRO A 134 -18.58 5.49 -13.07
CA PRO A 134 -18.73 4.04 -13.07
C PRO A 134 -17.53 3.27 -13.63
N VAL A 135 -16.66 3.93 -14.42
CA VAL A 135 -15.46 3.34 -15.04
C VAL A 135 -14.20 3.81 -14.33
N ILE A 136 -14.09 5.10 -14.08
CA ILE A 136 -12.98 5.71 -13.34
C ILE A 136 -13.48 6.91 -12.52
N ASP A 137 -13.09 6.95 -11.25
CA ASP A 137 -13.31 8.11 -10.38
C ASP A 137 -11.99 8.90 -10.23
N VAL A 138 -11.69 9.74 -11.23
CA VAL A 138 -10.46 10.55 -11.25
C VAL A 138 -10.36 11.44 -10.02
N SER A 139 -11.48 12.04 -9.61
CA SER A 139 -11.50 12.93 -8.45
C SER A 139 -11.15 12.21 -7.14
N TYR A 140 -11.48 10.92 -7.03
CA TYR A 140 -11.10 10.09 -5.90
C TYR A 140 -9.64 9.63 -6.01
N CYS A 141 -9.22 9.14 -7.18
CA CYS A 141 -7.86 8.65 -7.39
C CYS A 141 -6.78 9.72 -7.12
N CYS A 142 -7.13 10.98 -7.38
CA CYS A 142 -6.26 12.14 -7.16
C CYS A 142 -6.59 12.92 -5.88
N ALA A 143 -7.52 12.44 -5.05
CA ALA A 143 -7.86 13.11 -3.79
C ALA A 143 -6.63 13.13 -2.85
N SER A 144 -6.44 14.25 -2.15
CA SER A 144 -5.28 14.55 -1.32
C SER A 144 -5.70 14.96 0.10
N ALA A 145 -4.75 15.29 0.95
CA ALA A 145 -5.07 15.90 2.25
C ALA A 145 -5.78 17.22 2.07
N SER A 146 -5.32 18.05 1.13
CA SER A 146 -5.88 19.37 0.84
C SER A 146 -5.99 19.61 -0.66
N ALA A 147 -6.65 20.69 -1.07
CA ALA A 147 -6.80 21.09 -2.47
C ALA A 147 -5.44 21.61 -3.00
N THR A 148 -4.71 20.77 -3.66
CA THR A 148 -3.36 21.05 -4.17
C THR A 148 -3.25 20.70 -5.65
N PRO A 149 -2.41 21.40 -6.45
CA PRO A 149 -2.17 20.99 -7.83
C PRO A 149 -1.63 19.57 -7.93
N ASN A 150 -2.04 18.84 -8.95
CA ASN A 150 -1.46 17.54 -9.26
C ASN A 150 0.03 17.71 -9.62
N ARG A 151 0.87 16.75 -9.22
CA ARG A 151 2.33 16.80 -9.41
C ARG A 151 2.75 16.89 -10.89
N TRP A 152 1.97 16.26 -11.78
CA TRP A 152 2.32 16.08 -13.19
C TRP A 152 1.49 16.96 -14.14
N GLN A 153 0.37 17.51 -13.64
CA GLN A 153 -0.57 18.34 -14.40
C GLN A 153 -1.06 19.48 -13.49
N GLU A 154 -0.38 20.60 -13.51
CA GLU A 154 -0.65 21.75 -12.62
C GLU A 154 -2.08 22.33 -12.80
N ASP A 155 -2.65 22.20 -14.00
CA ASP A 155 -4.02 22.61 -14.31
C ASP A 155 -5.09 21.73 -13.65
N MET A 156 -4.70 20.64 -13.03
CA MET A 156 -5.58 19.74 -12.32
C MET A 156 -5.45 19.93 -10.82
N LEU A 157 -6.51 20.42 -10.19
CA LEU A 157 -6.56 20.57 -8.74
C LEU A 157 -7.09 19.28 -8.09
N SER A 158 -6.32 18.70 -7.17
CA SER A 158 -6.81 17.62 -6.30
C SER A 158 -7.86 18.16 -5.35
N ARG A 159 -8.83 17.36 -4.98
CA ARG A 159 -9.74 17.71 -3.89
C ARG A 159 -9.29 17.13 -2.56
N PRO A 160 -9.67 17.73 -1.42
CA PRO A 160 -9.49 17.08 -0.12
C PRO A 160 -10.29 15.77 -0.05
N MET A 161 -9.73 14.75 0.60
CA MET A 161 -10.53 13.60 1.05
C MET A 161 -11.52 14.05 2.13
N THR A 162 -12.72 13.48 2.13
CA THR A 162 -13.63 13.65 3.26
C THR A 162 -13.22 12.76 4.43
N VAL A 163 -13.68 13.05 5.63
CA VAL A 163 -13.42 12.23 6.82
C VAL A 163 -13.97 10.82 6.63
N GLU A 164 -15.13 10.70 6.02
CA GLU A 164 -15.76 9.41 5.70
C GLU A 164 -14.88 8.58 4.75
N GLU A 165 -14.30 9.20 3.71
CA GLU A 165 -13.37 8.52 2.79
C GLU A 165 -12.09 8.06 3.50
N ILE A 166 -11.60 8.84 4.48
CA ILE A 166 -10.46 8.43 5.31
C ILE A 166 -10.84 7.21 6.14
N HIS A 167 -11.98 7.22 6.81
CA HIS A 167 -12.45 6.08 7.61
C HIS A 167 -12.69 4.84 6.76
N GLU A 168 -13.27 4.96 5.55
CA GLU A 168 -13.42 3.84 4.61
C GLU A 168 -12.05 3.25 4.21
N MET A 169 -11.06 4.12 3.97
CA MET A 169 -9.70 3.70 3.64
C MET A 169 -9.06 2.95 4.80
N VAL A 170 -9.15 3.47 6.02
CA VAL A 170 -8.67 2.82 7.25
C VAL A 170 -9.27 1.43 7.41
N ASP A 171 -10.60 1.32 7.28
CA ASP A 171 -11.32 0.05 7.39
C ASP A 171 -10.90 -0.96 6.29
N ALA A 172 -10.65 -0.47 5.07
CA ALA A 172 -10.16 -1.29 3.96
C ALA A 172 -8.76 -1.88 4.22
N PHE A 173 -7.86 -1.15 4.88
CA PHE A 173 -6.57 -1.69 5.32
C PHE A 173 -6.76 -2.85 6.30
N GLY A 174 -7.64 -2.68 7.30
CA GLY A 174 -7.93 -3.73 8.28
C GLY A 174 -8.51 -4.99 7.63
N LYS A 175 -9.53 -4.83 6.78
CA LYS A 175 -10.16 -5.94 6.04
C LYS A 175 -9.18 -6.66 5.13
N THR A 176 -8.32 -5.89 4.43
CA THR A 176 -7.29 -6.46 3.55
C THR A 176 -6.26 -7.24 4.36
N ALA A 177 -5.74 -6.68 5.44
CA ALA A 177 -4.76 -7.33 6.30
C ALA A 177 -5.29 -8.63 6.93
N LYS A 178 -6.57 -8.67 7.32
CA LYS A 178 -7.23 -9.90 7.77
C LYS A 178 -7.16 -10.99 6.71
N LEU A 179 -7.54 -10.69 5.47
CA LEU A 179 -7.53 -11.67 4.37
C LEU A 179 -6.11 -12.09 4.00
N LEU A 180 -5.12 -11.19 4.08
CA LEU A 180 -3.71 -11.52 3.89
C LEU A 180 -3.24 -12.50 4.96
N ARG A 181 -3.55 -12.27 6.24
CA ARG A 181 -3.23 -13.20 7.31
C ARG A 181 -3.91 -14.56 7.11
N GLU A 182 -5.19 -14.58 6.76
CA GLU A 182 -5.95 -15.81 6.46
C GLU A 182 -5.36 -16.58 5.27
N ALA A 183 -4.78 -15.88 4.29
CA ALA A 183 -4.05 -16.47 3.16
C ALA A 183 -2.62 -16.95 3.51
N GLY A 184 -2.17 -16.76 4.75
CA GLY A 184 -0.86 -17.21 5.21
C GLY A 184 0.28 -16.20 5.01
N VAL A 185 -0.01 -14.94 4.68
CA VAL A 185 1.01 -13.87 4.61
C VAL A 185 1.55 -13.59 6.00
N ASP A 186 2.87 -13.42 6.12
CA ASP A 186 3.55 -13.33 7.41
C ASP A 186 3.46 -11.93 8.06
N GLY A 187 3.13 -10.89 7.31
CA GLY A 187 2.96 -9.53 7.81
C GLY A 187 2.63 -8.54 6.70
N VAL A 188 2.47 -7.29 7.05
CA VAL A 188 2.26 -6.20 6.09
C VAL A 188 3.24 -5.06 6.32
N GLU A 189 3.57 -4.35 5.25
CA GLU A 189 4.27 -3.07 5.31
C GLU A 189 3.33 -1.98 4.79
N ILE A 190 3.20 -0.88 5.52
CA ILE A 190 2.47 0.29 5.07
C ILE A 190 3.42 1.17 4.27
N HIS A 191 3.08 1.45 3.02
CA HIS A 191 3.81 2.37 2.18
C HIS A 191 3.39 3.80 2.51
N ALA A 192 4.10 4.42 3.45
CA ALA A 192 3.75 5.75 3.95
C ALA A 192 4.57 6.85 3.28
N VAL A 193 5.64 6.49 2.57
CA VAL A 193 6.58 7.49 2.07
C VAL A 193 7.17 7.09 0.73
N HIS A 194 6.76 7.82 -0.27
CA HIS A 194 7.50 7.85 -1.52
C HIS A 194 7.30 9.22 -2.18
N GLU A 195 7.98 10.24 -1.66
CA GLU A 195 7.95 11.61 -2.17
C GLU A 195 6.53 12.14 -2.43
N GLY A 196 5.66 12.07 -1.42
CA GLY A 196 4.36 12.68 -1.49
C GLY A 196 3.25 11.80 -2.06
N TYR A 197 3.24 10.50 -1.80
CA TYR A 197 2.03 9.69 -1.95
C TYR A 197 1.01 10.03 -0.88
N LEU A 198 -0.18 9.46 -0.94
CA LEU A 198 -1.32 9.97 -0.18
C LEU A 198 -1.05 10.13 1.32
N LEU A 199 -0.43 9.16 1.99
CA LEU A 199 -0.14 9.27 3.42
C LEU A 199 0.87 10.37 3.74
N ASP A 200 1.89 10.59 2.88
CA ASP A 200 2.81 11.70 3.03
C ASP A 200 2.09 13.04 2.95
N GLN A 201 1.15 13.16 2.02
CA GLN A 201 0.39 14.40 1.84
C GLN A 201 -0.38 14.79 3.12
N PHE A 202 -0.76 13.78 3.95
CA PHE A 202 -1.36 14.04 5.26
C PHE A 202 -0.33 14.42 6.31
N THR A 203 0.86 13.81 6.32
CA THR A 203 1.86 14.03 7.38
C THR A 203 2.65 15.33 7.20
N MET A 204 2.76 15.85 5.98
CA MET A 204 3.57 17.02 5.63
C MET A 204 2.77 18.31 5.70
N GLU A 205 3.28 19.31 6.42
CA GLU A 205 2.66 20.65 6.55
C GLU A 205 2.42 21.33 5.20
N ASN A 206 3.34 21.17 4.28
CA ASN A 206 3.27 21.81 2.96
C ASN A 206 2.12 21.32 2.07
N TRP A 207 1.50 20.21 2.43
CA TRP A 207 0.42 19.59 1.64
C TRP A 207 -0.86 19.35 2.44
N ASN A 208 -0.81 19.60 3.77
CA ASN A 208 -1.95 19.39 4.65
C ASN A 208 -2.34 20.69 5.36
N TRP A 209 -3.36 21.35 4.84
CA TRP A 209 -3.95 22.57 5.38
C TRP A 209 -5.35 22.31 5.94
N ARG A 210 -5.60 21.09 6.39
CA ARG A 210 -6.89 20.70 6.97
C ARG A 210 -7.06 21.35 8.34
N GLU A 211 -8.32 21.68 8.65
CA GLU A 211 -8.73 22.26 9.94
C GLU A 211 -9.50 21.24 10.80
N ASP A 212 -9.67 20.01 10.30
CA ASP A 212 -10.27 18.89 11.04
C ASP A 212 -9.21 18.08 11.81
N GLU A 213 -9.63 16.94 12.39
CA GLU A 213 -8.78 16.05 13.18
C GLU A 213 -7.61 15.41 12.43
N TYR A 214 -7.51 15.59 11.12
CA TYR A 214 -6.41 15.09 10.28
C TYR A 214 -5.43 16.19 9.84
N GLY A 215 -5.56 17.42 10.37
CA GLY A 215 -4.71 18.55 10.04
C GLY A 215 -4.22 19.35 11.23
N GLY A 216 -3.38 20.35 10.99
CA GLY A 216 -2.84 21.23 12.03
C GLY A 216 -1.68 20.59 12.80
N SER A 217 -1.90 20.07 14.01
CA SER A 217 -0.83 19.54 14.87
C SER A 217 -0.13 18.32 14.27
N PHE A 218 1.08 18.03 14.75
CA PHE A 218 1.83 16.84 14.35
C PHE A 218 1.00 15.56 14.57
N GLU A 219 0.37 15.42 15.72
CA GLU A 219 -0.45 14.26 16.08
C GLU A 219 -1.63 14.09 15.14
N ASN A 220 -2.29 15.17 14.76
CA ASN A 220 -3.40 15.16 13.82
C ASN A 220 -2.95 14.75 12.41
N ARG A 221 -1.83 15.29 11.95
CA ARG A 221 -1.29 14.91 10.63
C ARG A 221 -0.86 13.47 10.55
N PHE A 222 -0.42 12.87 11.67
CA PHE A 222 -0.06 11.46 11.76
C PHE A 222 -1.24 10.55 12.17
N ARG A 223 -2.42 11.09 12.45
CA ARG A 223 -3.60 10.32 12.84
C ARG A 223 -3.95 9.24 11.81
N PHE A 224 -4.00 9.59 10.53
CA PHE A 224 -4.37 8.65 9.47
C PHE A 224 -3.48 7.39 9.43
N PRO A 225 -2.14 7.46 9.33
CA PRO A 225 -1.30 6.27 9.39
C PRO A 225 -1.39 5.54 10.75
N VAL A 226 -1.59 6.21 11.86
CA VAL A 226 -1.77 5.58 13.19
C VAL A 226 -3.07 4.76 13.22
N GLU A 227 -4.18 5.32 12.74
CA GLU A 227 -5.47 4.62 12.66
C GLU A 227 -5.40 3.40 11.73
N ILE A 228 -4.65 3.48 10.62
CA ILE A 228 -4.40 2.32 9.75
C ILE A 228 -3.72 1.20 10.54
N VAL A 229 -2.64 1.49 11.27
CA VAL A 229 -1.94 0.47 12.10
C VAL A 229 -2.88 -0.15 13.12
N GLN A 230 -3.62 0.68 13.86
CA GLN A 230 -4.59 0.22 14.86
C GLN A 230 -5.70 -0.64 14.25
N CYS A 231 -6.19 -0.25 13.07
CA CYS A 231 -7.21 -1.00 12.36
C CYS A 231 -6.68 -2.35 11.86
N ILE A 232 -5.47 -2.40 11.31
CA ILE A 232 -4.82 -3.66 10.93
C ILE A 232 -4.71 -4.59 12.14
N LYS A 233 -4.22 -4.08 13.28
CA LYS A 233 -4.10 -4.86 14.52
C LYS A 233 -5.45 -5.41 14.99
N ARG A 234 -6.48 -4.59 14.96
CA ARG A 234 -7.85 -5.00 15.35
C ARG A 234 -8.42 -6.10 14.45
N TYR A 235 -8.19 -6.04 13.13
CA TYR A 235 -8.75 -7.01 12.17
C TYR A 235 -7.90 -8.26 12.00
N ALA A 236 -6.58 -8.09 11.92
CA ALA A 236 -5.63 -9.17 11.68
C ALA A 236 -5.03 -9.77 12.96
N GLY A 237 -5.27 -9.15 14.12
CA GLY A 237 -4.75 -9.56 15.42
C GLY A 237 -3.52 -8.76 15.87
N GLU A 238 -3.39 -8.57 17.18
CA GLU A 238 -2.32 -7.76 17.81
C GLU A 238 -0.91 -8.29 17.51
N ASP A 239 -0.79 -9.59 17.33
CA ASP A 239 0.44 -10.29 17.03
C ASP A 239 0.87 -10.21 15.55
N PHE A 240 -0.05 -9.80 14.65
CA PHE A 240 0.25 -9.71 13.21
C PHE A 240 1.26 -8.56 12.94
N PRO A 241 2.44 -8.83 12.36
CA PRO A 241 3.46 -7.82 12.15
C PRO A 241 3.03 -6.72 11.18
N VAL A 242 3.28 -5.48 11.59
CA VAL A 242 3.10 -4.29 10.74
C VAL A 242 4.40 -3.51 10.74
N SER A 243 4.97 -3.30 9.57
CA SER A 243 6.09 -2.39 9.36
C SER A 243 5.61 -1.11 8.64
N LEU A 244 6.36 -0.05 8.79
CA LEU A 244 6.10 1.23 8.14
C LEU A 244 7.32 1.64 7.32
N ARG A 245 7.15 1.84 6.03
CA ARG A 245 8.19 2.43 5.19
C ARG A 245 7.96 3.93 5.08
N TYR A 246 8.90 4.72 5.60
CA TYR A 246 8.82 6.18 5.52
C TYR A 246 10.20 6.81 5.35
N SER A 247 10.27 8.06 4.84
CA SER A 247 11.50 8.85 4.78
C SER A 247 11.76 9.58 6.10
N VAL A 248 13.01 9.67 6.48
CA VAL A 248 13.42 10.45 7.65
C VAL A 248 13.56 11.93 7.28
N LYS A 249 13.76 12.21 5.99
CA LYS A 249 13.90 13.58 5.46
C LYS A 249 13.30 13.59 4.05
N SER A 250 12.28 14.37 3.84
CA SER A 250 11.65 14.66 2.55
C SER A 250 11.86 16.11 2.16
#